data_0f75bbe476926b9825e0fbc090a885be
#
_entry.id   0f75bbe476926b9825e0fbc090a885be
#
_cell.length_a   1.000
_cell.length_b   1.000
_cell.length_c   1.000
_cell.angle_alpha   90.00
_cell.angle_beta   90.00
_cell.angle_gamma   90.00
#
_symmetry.space_group_name_H-M   'P 1'
#
loop_
_entity.id
_entity.type
_entity.pdbx_description
1 polymer ?
#
loop_
_entity_poly.entity_id
_entity_poly.type
_entity_poly.pdbx_seq_one_letter_code
_entity_poly.pdbx_strand_id
1 'polypeptide(L)'
;MSNNSKRKGNEGERLARKLLQDCGYLVVKSGGSLSEVDIVAIGNNDVRGIQVKVSSDSRMFQPAKLEAVRETLYDLPRPPSFSYEIWIRYKKKGDRKWYWHQEV
;
A
#
# COMPACT_ATOMS: atom_id res chain seq x y z
N MET A 1 -5.88 21.95 -2.78
CA MET A 1 -5.63 20.98 -3.49
C MET A 1 -4.77 19.92 -2.98
N SER A 2 -3.49 20.09 -2.93
CA SER A 2 -2.58 19.06 -2.53
C SER A 2 -2.79 18.57 -1.11
N ASN A 3 -3.33 19.40 -0.21
CA ASN A 3 -3.51 19.01 1.18
C ASN A 3 -4.49 17.85 1.36
N ASN A 4 -5.55 17.79 0.55
CA ASN A 4 -6.51 16.72 0.64
C ASN A 4 -5.93 15.40 0.15
N SER A 5 -5.16 15.41 -0.93
CA SER A 5 -4.53 14.21 -1.46
C SER A 5 -3.49 13.65 -0.50
N LYS A 6 -2.68 14.53 0.09
CA LYS A 6 -1.67 14.12 1.06
C LYS A 6 -2.32 13.56 2.32
N ARG A 7 -3.39 14.18 2.79
CA ARG A 7 -4.11 13.72 3.97
C ARG A 7 -4.71 12.34 3.74
N LYS A 8 -5.32 12.09 2.58
CA LYS A 8 -5.90 10.80 2.25
C LYS A 8 -4.83 9.72 2.15
N GLY A 9 -3.69 10.06 1.57
CA GLY A 9 -2.58 9.13 1.48
C GLY A 9 -2.05 8.76 2.85
N ASN A 10 -1.85 9.74 3.74
CA ASN A 10 -1.38 9.51 5.09
C ASN A 10 -2.38 8.66 5.89
N GLU A 11 -3.67 8.92 5.70
CA GLU A 11 -4.71 8.17 6.39
C GLU A 11 -4.73 6.71 5.94
N GLY A 12 -4.63 6.48 4.63
CA GLY A 12 -4.58 5.13 4.09
C GLY A 12 -3.39 4.36 4.62
N GLU A 13 -2.22 4.99 4.65
CA GLU A 13 -1.01 4.36 5.17
C GLU A 13 -1.14 4.05 6.66
N ARG A 14 -1.70 4.97 7.44
CA ARG A 14 -1.92 4.77 8.87
C ARG A 14 -2.85 3.59 9.13
N LEU A 15 -3.94 3.49 8.35
CA LEU A 15 -4.89 2.39 8.49
C LEU A 15 -4.29 1.05 8.08
N ALA A 16 -3.47 1.04 7.03
CA ALA A 16 -2.77 -0.18 6.62
C ALA A 16 -1.83 -0.66 7.72
N ARG A 17 -1.09 0.25 8.34
CA ARG A 17 -0.21 -0.10 9.46
C ARG A 17 -0.99 -0.69 10.62
N LYS A 18 -2.15 -0.10 10.94
CA LYS A 18 -2.97 -0.60 12.05
C LYS A 18 -3.49 -2.01 11.76
N LEU A 19 -3.93 -2.27 10.53
CA LEU A 19 -4.39 -3.60 10.16
C LEU A 19 -3.29 -4.64 10.34
N LEU A 20 -2.08 -4.31 9.93
CA LEU A 20 -0.94 -5.21 10.06
C LEU A 20 -0.55 -5.42 11.52
N GLN A 21 -0.56 -4.37 12.31
CA GLN A 21 -0.28 -4.48 13.74
C GLN A 21 -1.31 -5.37 14.43
N ASP A 22 -2.58 -5.22 14.08
CA ASP A 22 -3.65 -6.03 14.63
C ASP A 22 -3.49 -7.51 14.26
N CYS A 23 -2.78 -7.80 13.18
CA CYS A 23 -2.45 -9.16 12.76
C CYS A 23 -1.16 -9.69 13.37
N GLY A 24 -0.52 -8.92 14.24
CA GLY A 24 0.68 -9.37 14.94
C GLY A 24 2.00 -9.02 14.31
N TYR A 25 2.00 -8.17 13.28
CA TYR A 25 3.24 -7.74 12.64
C TYR A 25 3.89 -6.58 13.37
N LEU A 26 5.23 -6.59 13.39
CA LEU A 26 5.98 -5.39 13.72
C LEU A 26 6.01 -4.53 12.47
N VAL A 27 5.52 -3.31 12.56
CA VAL A 27 5.36 -2.46 11.38
C VAL A 27 6.34 -1.31 11.43
N VAL A 28 7.09 -1.14 10.34
CA VAL A 28 8.06 -0.07 10.19
C VAL A 28 7.62 0.81 9.03
N LYS A 29 7.49 2.09 9.28
CA LYS A 29 7.16 3.06 8.24
C LYS A 29 8.44 3.49 7.53
N SER A 30 8.42 3.44 6.21
CA SER A 30 9.52 3.95 5.43
C SER A 30 9.55 5.48 5.50
N GLY A 31 10.71 6.06 5.74
CA GLY A 31 10.85 7.51 5.79
C GLY A 31 10.98 8.10 4.40
N GLY A 32 10.27 9.20 4.16
CA GLY A 32 10.37 9.94 2.93
C GLY A 32 9.70 9.27 1.75
N SER A 33 9.78 9.91 0.58
CA SER A 33 9.10 9.45 -0.62
C SER A 33 10.06 8.79 -1.62
N LEU A 34 11.24 8.41 -1.18
CA LEU A 34 12.25 7.86 -2.06
C LEU A 34 12.22 6.34 -2.16
N SER A 35 11.39 5.69 -1.36
CA SER A 35 11.30 4.24 -1.34
C SER A 35 10.06 3.78 -2.11
N GLU A 36 10.19 2.68 -2.83
CA GLU A 36 9.06 2.05 -3.50
C GLU A 36 8.13 1.34 -2.51
N VAL A 37 8.57 1.19 -1.27
CA VAL A 37 7.81 0.53 -0.22
C VAL A 37 7.50 1.54 0.87
N ASP A 38 6.24 1.70 1.21
CA ASP A 38 5.81 2.63 2.26
C ASP A 38 5.88 2.01 3.64
N ILE A 39 5.65 0.71 3.74
CA ILE A 39 5.56 -0.01 5.01
C ILE A 39 6.31 -1.32 4.89
N VAL A 40 7.06 -1.66 5.93
CA VAL A 40 7.62 -3.01 6.07
C VAL A 40 6.98 -3.66 7.28
N ALA A 41 6.35 -4.81 7.08
CA ALA A 41 5.69 -5.56 8.13
C ALA A 41 6.46 -6.84 8.38
N ILE A 42 6.96 -7.00 9.60
CA ILE A 42 7.81 -8.11 9.98
C ILE A 42 7.02 -9.05 10.86
N GLY A 43 6.79 -10.26 10.38
CA GLY A 43 6.09 -11.29 11.13
C GLY A 43 7.07 -12.35 11.64
N ASN A 44 6.53 -13.39 12.27
CA ASN A 44 7.37 -14.48 12.77
C ASN A 44 7.95 -15.32 11.65
N ASN A 45 7.22 -15.45 10.54
CA ASN A 45 7.62 -16.32 9.45
C ASN A 45 7.75 -15.63 8.11
N ASP A 46 7.41 -14.36 8.04
CA ASP A 46 7.42 -13.63 6.77
C ASP A 46 7.71 -12.14 6.98
N VAL A 47 8.13 -11.49 5.90
CA VAL A 47 8.31 -10.05 5.84
C VAL A 47 7.55 -9.55 4.62
N ARG A 48 6.77 -8.50 4.79
CA ARG A 48 5.92 -7.94 3.74
C ARG A 48 6.31 -6.50 3.49
N GLY A 49 6.65 -6.19 2.25
CA GLY A 49 6.90 -4.81 1.82
C GLY A 49 5.68 -4.30 1.08
N ILE A 50 5.08 -3.22 1.54
CA ILE A 50 3.78 -2.79 1.05
C ILE A 50 3.84 -1.38 0.50
N GLN A 51 3.38 -1.24 -0.74
CA GLN A 51 3.16 0.05 -1.38
C GLN A 51 1.69 0.40 -1.20
N VAL A 52 1.39 1.52 -0.55
CA VAL A 52 0.02 1.94 -0.29
C VAL A 52 -0.37 3.04 -1.26
N LYS A 53 -1.53 2.86 -1.89
CA LYS A 53 -2.12 3.86 -2.78
C LYS A 53 -3.53 4.17 -2.32
N VAL A 54 -3.98 5.38 -2.55
CA VAL A 54 -5.34 5.79 -2.23
C VAL A 54 -5.97 6.39 -3.47
N SER A 55 -7.18 5.96 -3.79
CA SER A 55 -7.91 6.47 -4.94
C SER A 55 -9.35 6.76 -4.53
N SER A 56 -9.83 7.97 -4.77
CA SER A 56 -11.22 8.32 -4.49
C SER A 56 -12.17 7.84 -5.59
N ASP A 57 -11.63 7.18 -6.61
CA ASP A 57 -12.41 6.61 -7.70
C ASP A 57 -11.69 5.35 -8.18
N SER A 58 -12.10 4.81 -9.33
CA SER A 58 -11.55 3.56 -9.84
C SER A 58 -10.34 3.73 -10.76
N ARG A 59 -9.80 4.94 -10.89
CA ARG A 59 -8.71 5.19 -11.85
C ARG A 59 -7.45 4.39 -11.57
N MET A 60 -7.17 4.09 -10.30
CA MET A 60 -5.99 3.29 -9.97
C MET A 60 -6.07 1.87 -10.49
N PHE A 61 -7.28 1.41 -10.87
CA PHE A 61 -7.46 0.06 -11.40
C PHE A 61 -7.31 -0.01 -12.91
N GLN A 62 -6.97 1.11 -13.56
CA GLN A 62 -6.64 1.06 -15.00
C GLN A 62 -5.35 0.25 -15.18
N PRO A 63 -5.33 -0.67 -16.15
CA PRO A 63 -4.18 -1.58 -16.31
C PRO A 63 -2.83 -0.88 -16.39
N ALA A 64 -2.75 0.25 -17.11
CA ALA A 64 -1.49 0.96 -17.26
C ALA A 64 -0.97 1.49 -15.92
N LYS A 65 -1.87 2.00 -15.07
CA LYS A 65 -1.46 2.54 -13.76
C LYS A 65 -1.01 1.45 -12.80
N LEU A 66 -1.76 0.35 -12.75
CA LEU A 66 -1.37 -0.77 -11.90
C LEU A 66 -0.05 -1.38 -12.35
N GLU A 67 0.14 -1.52 -13.66
CA GLU A 67 1.36 -2.08 -14.18
C GLU A 67 2.57 -1.18 -13.86
N ALA A 68 2.39 0.13 -13.92
CA ALA A 68 3.45 1.05 -13.56
C ALA A 68 3.88 0.88 -12.10
N VAL A 69 2.92 0.68 -11.19
CA VAL A 69 3.22 0.43 -9.79
C VAL A 69 3.92 -0.92 -9.62
N ARG A 70 3.43 -1.96 -10.30
CA ARG A 70 4.04 -3.29 -10.21
C ARG A 70 5.49 -3.25 -10.68
N GLU A 71 5.78 -2.53 -11.76
CA GLU A 71 7.12 -2.44 -12.30
C GLU A 71 8.11 -1.84 -11.31
N THR A 72 7.68 -0.93 -10.45
CA THR A 72 8.59 -0.37 -9.45
C THR A 72 9.05 -1.41 -8.44
N LEU A 73 8.32 -2.52 -8.30
CA LEU A 73 8.63 -3.56 -7.34
C LEU A 73 9.34 -4.77 -7.95
N TYR A 74 9.32 -4.92 -9.28
CA TYR A 74 9.86 -6.11 -9.94
C TYR A 74 11.34 -6.35 -9.70
N ASP A 75 12.13 -5.29 -9.73
CA ASP A 75 13.58 -5.41 -9.65
C ASP A 75 14.12 -5.34 -8.23
N LEU A 76 13.24 -5.25 -7.24
CA LEU A 76 13.68 -5.20 -5.85
C LEU A 76 14.11 -6.59 -5.37
N PRO A 77 15.09 -6.64 -4.45
CA PRO A 77 15.54 -7.93 -3.90
C PRO A 77 14.39 -8.69 -3.25
N ARG A 78 14.36 -10.01 -3.46
CA ARG A 78 13.29 -10.86 -2.92
C ARG A 78 13.86 -12.07 -2.20
N PRO A 79 14.31 -11.91 -0.98
CA PRO A 79 14.77 -13.07 -0.22
C PRO A 79 13.60 -14.01 0.10
N PRO A 80 13.87 -15.26 0.45
CA PRO A 80 12.81 -16.17 0.87
C PRO A 80 11.99 -15.57 2.00
N SER A 81 10.71 -15.87 2.01
CA SER A 81 9.74 -15.37 3.00
C SER A 81 9.46 -13.87 2.92
N PHE A 82 9.95 -13.20 1.88
CA PHE A 82 9.68 -11.79 1.66
C PHE A 82 8.72 -11.63 0.50
N SER A 83 7.68 -10.83 0.66
CA SER A 83 6.74 -10.53 -0.40
C SER A 83 6.55 -9.03 -0.56
N TYR A 84 6.30 -8.59 -1.79
CA TYR A 84 5.93 -7.21 -2.07
C TYR A 84 4.46 -7.17 -2.41
N GLU A 85 3.75 -6.18 -1.87
CA GLU A 85 2.31 -6.06 -2.04
C GLU A 85 1.94 -4.63 -2.38
N ILE A 86 0.85 -4.50 -3.13
CA ILE A 86 0.25 -3.22 -3.42
C ILE A 86 -1.12 -3.21 -2.73
N TRP A 87 -1.32 -2.24 -1.84
CA TRP A 87 -2.58 -2.08 -1.14
C TRP A 87 -3.22 -0.79 -1.63
N ILE A 88 -4.42 -0.88 -2.16
CA ILE A 88 -5.15 0.27 -2.69
C ILE A 88 -6.40 0.49 -1.85
N ARG A 89 -6.47 1.65 -1.23
CA ARG A 89 -7.69 2.07 -0.54
C ARG A 89 -8.51 2.90 -1.51
N TYR A 90 -9.74 2.49 -1.78
CA TYR A 90 -10.52 3.10 -2.83
C TYR A 90 -12.00 3.22 -2.46
N LYS A 91 -12.70 4.10 -3.18
CA LYS A 91 -14.14 4.23 -3.12
C LYS A 91 -14.73 3.82 -4.46
N LYS A 92 -15.91 3.21 -4.42
CA LYS A 92 -16.68 2.97 -5.63
C LYS A 92 -17.52 4.22 -5.92
N LYS A 93 -17.81 4.45 -7.19
CA LYS A 93 -18.60 5.61 -7.60
C LYS A 93 -19.94 5.60 -6.88
N GLY A 94 -20.32 6.73 -6.27
CA GLY A 94 -21.58 6.85 -5.55
C GLY A 94 -21.60 6.24 -4.16
N ASP A 95 -20.49 5.68 -3.71
CA ASP A 95 -20.41 5.04 -2.42
C ASP A 95 -19.61 5.94 -1.45
N ARG A 96 -19.99 5.95 -0.20
CA ARG A 96 -19.28 6.69 0.84
C ARG A 96 -18.27 5.82 1.55
N LYS A 97 -18.35 4.51 1.35
CA LYS A 97 -17.53 3.55 2.05
C LYS A 97 -16.21 3.34 1.34
N TRP A 98 -15.15 3.16 2.12
CA TRP A 98 -13.83 2.85 1.59
C TRP A 98 -13.61 1.35 1.61
N TYR A 99 -12.87 0.85 0.61
CA TYR A 99 -12.54 -0.56 0.46
C TYR A 99 -11.04 -0.72 0.31
N TRP A 100 -10.56 -1.91 0.56
CA TRP A 100 -9.17 -2.27 0.31
C TRP A 100 -9.07 -3.29 -0.81
N HIS A 101 -8.11 -3.08 -1.69
CA HIS A 101 -7.69 -4.07 -2.67
C HIS A 101 -6.24 -4.40 -2.37
N GLN A 102 -5.92 -5.67 -2.18
CA GLN A 102 -4.57 -6.12 -1.86
C GLN A 102 -4.09 -7.05 -2.96
N GLU A 103 -2.88 -6.80 -3.45
CA GLU A 103 -2.31 -7.56 -4.53
C GLU A 103 -0.87 -7.90 -4.18
N VAL A 104 -0.50 -9.16 -4.35
CA VAL A 104 0.85 -9.65 -4.07
C VAL A 104 1.65 -9.80 -5.34
#